data_5bf5bc47269b6eb5b6dca32c8bc290f0
#
_entry.id   5bf5bc47269b6eb5b6dca32c8bc290f0
#
_cell.length_a   1.000
_cell.length_b   1.000
_cell.length_c   1.000
_cell.angle_alpha   90.00
_cell.angle_beta   90.00
_cell.angle_gamma   90.00
#
_symmetry.space_group_name_H-M   'P 1'
#
loop_
_entity.id
_entity.type
_entity.pdbx_description
1 polymer ?
#
loop_
_entity_poly.entity_id
_entity_poly.type
_entity_poly.pdbx_seq_one_letter_code
_entity_poly.pdbx_strand_id
1 'polypeptide(L)'
;MTASEFQTHIRAWYRHHGRHGLPWRKTRDPYRILVSEVMLQQTQVSRVLRKYPEFLRAFPDMPALARAPLAKILNVWQGMGYNRRAVYLKRLATAVVRDYGGEIPSDPAVGPVAFRMTRS
;
A
#
# COMPACT_ATOMS: atom_id res chain seq x y z
N MET A 1 -10.73 6.23 -3.29
CA MET A 1 -9.66 6.25 -4.30
C MET A 1 -10.08 5.55 -5.55
N THR A 2 -9.74 6.10 -6.68
CA THR A 2 -10.07 5.49 -7.95
C THR A 2 -8.92 4.60 -8.42
N ALA A 3 -9.18 3.73 -9.37
CA ALA A 3 -8.14 2.90 -9.97
C ALA A 3 -7.06 3.77 -10.59
N SER A 4 -7.45 4.89 -11.19
CA SER A 4 -6.50 5.80 -11.81
C SER A 4 -5.55 6.41 -10.78
N GLU A 5 -6.08 6.80 -9.63
CA GLU A 5 -5.25 7.36 -8.58
C GLU A 5 -4.28 6.32 -8.04
N PHE A 6 -4.75 5.11 -7.84
CA PHE A 6 -3.89 4.04 -7.34
C PHE A 6 -2.77 3.76 -8.34
N GLN A 7 -3.12 3.70 -9.62
CA GLN A 7 -2.14 3.45 -10.65
C GLN A 7 -1.11 4.57 -10.70
N THR A 8 -1.51 5.82 -10.51
CA THR A 8 -0.59 6.94 -10.48
C THR A 8 0.39 6.79 -9.31
N HIS A 9 -0.09 6.35 -8.15
CA HIS A 9 0.77 6.14 -7.00
C HIS A 9 1.83 5.07 -7.30
N ILE A 10 1.43 3.98 -7.90
CA ILE A 10 2.35 2.89 -8.20
C ILE A 10 3.42 3.36 -9.18
N ARG A 11 3.03 4.09 -10.22
CA ARG A 11 3.98 4.58 -11.21
C ARG A 11 4.96 5.58 -10.60
N ALA A 12 4.44 6.47 -9.76
CA ALA A 12 5.30 7.44 -9.11
C ALA A 12 6.30 6.74 -8.22
N TRP A 13 5.86 5.71 -7.51
CA TRP A 13 6.74 4.97 -6.64
C TRP A 13 7.89 4.35 -7.43
N TYR A 14 7.59 3.68 -8.55
CA TYR A 14 8.64 3.05 -9.34
C TYR A 14 9.62 4.07 -9.90
N ARG A 15 9.12 5.24 -10.29
CA ARG A 15 10.02 6.26 -10.82
C ARG A 15 10.97 6.81 -9.77
N HIS A 16 10.46 6.98 -8.55
CA HIS A 16 11.25 7.66 -7.53
C HIS A 16 12.04 6.71 -6.64
N HIS A 17 11.60 5.47 -6.52
CA HIS A 17 12.20 4.58 -5.53
C HIS A 17 12.97 3.41 -6.12
N GLY A 18 13.11 3.32 -7.37
CA GLY A 18 13.68 2.12 -8.00
C GLY A 18 15.15 1.90 -7.81
N ARG A 19 15.89 2.87 -7.24
CA ARG A 19 17.31 2.71 -7.15
C ARG A 19 17.92 2.59 -5.80
N HIS A 20 17.18 2.46 -4.75
CA HIS A 20 17.78 2.41 -3.44
C HIS A 20 17.67 1.03 -2.83
N GLY A 21 18.50 0.74 -1.87
CA GLY A 21 18.53 -0.57 -1.25
C GLY A 21 17.60 -0.78 -0.07
N LEU A 22 16.60 0.06 0.08
CA LEU A 22 15.67 -0.07 1.18
C LEU A 22 14.76 -1.28 0.96
N PRO A 23 14.25 -1.90 2.03
CA PRO A 23 13.48 -3.14 1.88
C PRO A 23 12.32 -3.04 0.90
N TRP A 24 11.61 -1.90 0.91
CA TRP A 24 10.48 -1.76 0.03
C TRP A 24 10.87 -1.54 -1.42
N ARG A 25 12.16 -1.35 -1.67
CA ARG A 25 12.59 -1.16 -3.04
C ARG A 25 13.03 -2.45 -3.69
N LYS A 26 13.12 -3.50 -2.90
CA LYS A 26 13.51 -4.80 -3.44
C LYS A 26 12.31 -5.63 -3.84
N THR A 27 11.11 -5.16 -3.54
CA THR A 27 9.93 -5.94 -3.84
C THR A 27 9.25 -5.41 -5.07
N ARG A 28 8.53 -6.28 -5.77
CA ARG A 28 7.66 -5.86 -6.85
C ARG A 28 6.21 -6.09 -6.48
N ASP A 29 5.94 -6.47 -5.25
CA ASP A 29 4.59 -6.70 -4.77
C ASP A 29 3.88 -5.36 -4.62
N PRO A 30 2.84 -5.09 -5.40
CA PRO A 30 2.16 -3.79 -5.35
C PRO A 30 1.59 -3.46 -3.98
N TYR A 31 1.16 -4.46 -3.22
CA TYR A 31 0.67 -4.23 -1.87
C TYR A 31 1.78 -3.66 -0.98
N ARG A 32 2.95 -4.30 -1.02
CA ARG A 32 4.06 -3.83 -0.20
C ARG A 32 4.54 -2.45 -0.61
N ILE A 33 4.53 -2.19 -1.91
CA ILE A 33 4.89 -0.88 -2.42
C ILE A 33 3.92 0.17 -1.90
N LEU A 34 2.63 -0.12 -1.96
CA LEU A 34 1.62 0.82 -1.52
C LEU A 34 1.77 1.12 -0.03
N VAL A 35 1.96 0.10 0.79
CA VAL A 35 2.12 0.28 2.22
C VAL A 35 3.32 1.18 2.51
N SER A 36 4.44 0.91 1.86
CA SER A 36 5.64 1.72 2.08
C SER A 36 5.42 3.16 1.65
N GLU A 37 4.75 3.37 0.55
CA GLU A 37 4.53 4.72 0.07
C GLU A 37 3.67 5.52 1.04
N VAL A 38 2.62 4.93 1.54
CA VAL A 38 1.74 5.62 2.48
C VAL A 38 2.48 5.87 3.80
N MET A 39 3.27 4.90 4.26
CA MET A 39 4.02 5.08 5.48
C MET A 39 5.04 6.20 5.38
N LEU A 40 5.67 6.33 4.21
CA LEU A 40 6.72 7.34 4.03
C LEU A 40 6.17 8.75 3.93
N GLN A 41 4.87 8.93 3.73
CA GLN A 41 4.30 10.24 3.74
C GLN A 41 4.36 10.80 5.15
N GLN A 42 5.10 11.88 5.33
CA GLN A 42 5.20 12.57 6.61
C GLN A 42 5.75 11.74 7.77
N THR A 43 6.49 10.69 7.48
CA THR A 43 7.14 9.88 8.51
C THR A 43 8.58 9.64 8.09
N GLN A 44 9.49 9.77 9.04
CA GLN A 44 10.92 9.58 8.76
C GLN A 44 11.21 8.13 8.40
N VAL A 45 12.18 7.95 7.53
CA VAL A 45 12.55 6.63 7.02
C VAL A 45 12.91 5.69 8.17
N SER A 46 13.63 6.19 9.19
CA SER A 46 14.04 5.33 10.29
C SER A 46 12.84 4.71 11.02
N ARG A 47 11.76 5.47 11.15
CA ARG A 47 10.57 4.96 11.81
C ARG A 47 9.85 3.97 10.91
N VAL A 48 9.81 4.26 9.62
CA VAL A 48 9.19 3.34 8.66
C VAL A 48 9.95 2.02 8.60
N LEU A 49 11.29 2.07 8.69
CA LEU A 49 12.08 0.85 8.68
C LEU A 49 11.69 -0.10 9.80
N ARG A 50 11.27 0.44 10.95
CA ARG A 50 10.84 -0.40 12.05
C ARG A 50 9.39 -0.87 11.89
N LYS A 51 8.52 -0.01 11.41
CA LYS A 51 7.09 -0.32 11.32
C LYS A 51 6.70 -1.14 10.11
N TYR A 52 7.41 -0.98 9.02
CA TYR A 52 7.08 -1.66 7.78
C TYR A 52 7.04 -3.19 7.95
N PRO A 53 8.08 -3.82 8.50
CA PRO A 53 8.00 -5.27 8.68
C PRO A 53 6.91 -5.69 9.66
N GLU A 54 6.70 -4.90 10.71
CA GLU A 54 5.67 -5.21 11.70
C GLU A 54 4.29 -5.18 11.06
N PHE A 55 4.05 -4.16 10.25
CA PHE A 55 2.76 -4.01 9.56
C PHE A 55 2.53 -5.17 8.59
N LEU A 56 3.56 -5.56 7.85
CA LEU A 56 3.43 -6.65 6.89
C LEU A 56 3.24 -7.99 7.56
N ARG A 57 3.77 -8.17 8.77
CA ARG A 57 3.51 -9.40 9.51
C ARG A 57 2.06 -9.47 9.97
N ALA A 58 1.52 -8.35 10.40
CA ALA A 58 0.13 -8.29 10.86
C ALA A 58 -0.85 -8.38 9.70
N PHE A 59 -0.53 -7.74 8.60
CA PHE A 59 -1.40 -7.66 7.42
C PHE A 59 -0.57 -7.98 6.19
N PRO A 60 -0.38 -9.27 5.88
CA PRO A 60 0.57 -9.66 4.83
C PRO A 60 0.12 -9.38 3.41
N ASP A 61 -1.16 -9.17 3.19
CA ASP A 61 -1.65 -8.91 1.84
C ASP A 61 -2.90 -8.05 1.90
N MET A 62 -3.39 -7.68 0.74
CA MET A 62 -4.53 -6.79 0.63
C MET A 62 -5.78 -7.38 1.28
N PRO A 63 -6.12 -8.66 1.06
CA PRO A 63 -7.30 -9.21 1.73
C PRO A 63 -7.20 -9.21 3.25
N ALA A 64 -6.01 -9.49 3.79
CA ALA A 64 -5.82 -9.48 5.24
C ALA A 64 -6.07 -8.08 5.81
N LEU A 65 -5.58 -7.07 5.12
CA LEU A 65 -5.78 -5.69 5.56
C LEU A 65 -7.26 -5.31 5.45
N ALA A 66 -7.91 -5.69 4.37
CA ALA A 66 -9.32 -5.38 4.18
C ALA A 66 -10.20 -6.01 5.26
N ARG A 67 -9.85 -7.23 5.70
CA ARG A 67 -10.63 -7.93 6.71
C ARG A 67 -10.36 -7.43 8.12
N ALA A 68 -9.23 -6.83 8.37
CA ALA A 68 -8.85 -6.46 9.72
C ALA A 68 -9.74 -5.37 10.27
N PRO A 69 -10.11 -5.43 11.55
CA PRO A 69 -10.84 -4.33 12.16
C PRO A 69 -9.97 -3.07 12.18
N LEU A 70 -10.59 -1.92 12.00
CA LEU A 70 -9.84 -0.68 11.99
C LEU A 70 -9.05 -0.51 13.28
N ALA A 71 -9.63 -0.90 14.41
CA ALA A 71 -8.94 -0.78 15.70
C ALA A 71 -7.62 -1.53 15.71
N LYS A 72 -7.57 -2.70 15.09
CA LYS A 72 -6.33 -3.48 15.03
C LYS A 72 -5.30 -2.79 14.16
N ILE A 73 -5.74 -2.23 13.04
CA ILE A 73 -4.84 -1.53 12.15
C ILE A 73 -4.25 -0.30 12.85
N LEU A 74 -5.09 0.45 13.55
CA LEU A 74 -4.63 1.62 14.28
C LEU A 74 -3.67 1.25 15.39
N ASN A 75 -3.89 0.10 16.02
CA ASN A 75 -2.99 -0.36 17.06
C ASN A 75 -1.57 -0.62 16.50
N VAL A 76 -1.48 -1.27 15.35
CA VAL A 76 -0.18 -1.50 14.72
C VAL A 76 0.43 -0.19 14.25
N TRP A 77 -0.40 0.76 13.85
CA TRP A 77 0.05 2.04 13.33
C TRP A 77 0.59 2.98 14.42
N GLN A 78 0.42 2.62 15.69
CA GLN A 78 0.86 3.49 16.77
C GLN A 78 2.31 3.91 16.62
N GLY A 79 2.57 5.17 16.93
CA GLY A 79 3.92 5.72 16.82
C GLY A 79 4.22 6.33 15.45
N MET A 80 3.33 6.13 14.47
CA MET A 80 3.54 6.70 13.14
C MET A 80 2.93 8.09 13.00
N GLY A 81 1.92 8.41 13.82
CA GLY A 81 1.22 9.67 13.70
C GLY A 81 0.24 9.69 12.53
N TYR A 82 -0.57 10.72 12.48
CA TYR A 82 -1.49 10.92 11.36
C TYR A 82 -2.27 9.67 11.01
N ASN A 83 -3.12 9.27 11.93
CA ASN A 83 -3.87 8.01 11.81
C ASN A 83 -4.74 7.91 10.56
N ARG A 84 -5.09 9.02 9.94
CA ARG A 84 -5.91 8.95 8.74
C ARG A 84 -5.24 8.18 7.61
N ARG A 85 -3.92 8.06 7.63
CA ARG A 85 -3.23 7.25 6.63
C ARG A 85 -3.55 5.76 6.80
N ALA A 86 -3.69 5.32 8.05
CA ALA A 86 -4.10 3.93 8.32
C ALA A 86 -5.52 3.69 7.85
N VAL A 87 -6.41 4.66 8.07
CA VAL A 87 -7.79 4.58 7.61
C VAL A 87 -7.82 4.52 6.08
N TYR A 88 -7.00 5.34 5.45
CA TYR A 88 -6.89 5.38 3.99
C TYR A 88 -6.46 4.01 3.44
N LEU A 89 -5.45 3.41 4.07
CA LEU A 89 -4.99 2.10 3.63
C LEU A 89 -6.09 1.05 3.74
N LYS A 90 -6.85 1.09 4.83
CA LYS A 90 -7.94 0.12 4.99
C LYS A 90 -9.02 0.34 3.94
N ARG A 91 -9.36 1.58 3.67
CA ARG A 91 -10.38 1.88 2.66
C ARG A 91 -9.91 1.43 1.28
N LEU A 92 -8.65 1.66 0.99
CA LEU A 92 -8.09 1.26 -0.28
C LEU A 92 -8.10 -0.26 -0.40
N ALA A 93 -7.69 -0.96 0.64
CA ALA A 93 -7.69 -2.42 0.63
C ALA A 93 -9.09 -2.97 0.42
N THR A 94 -10.07 -2.39 1.09
CA THR A 94 -11.44 -2.80 0.95
C THR A 94 -11.92 -2.62 -0.49
N ALA A 95 -11.57 -1.49 -1.10
CA ALA A 95 -11.97 -1.22 -2.48
C ALA A 95 -11.29 -2.17 -3.46
N VAL A 96 -10.00 -2.47 -3.24
CA VAL A 96 -9.27 -3.36 -4.12
C VAL A 96 -9.84 -4.79 -4.04
N VAL A 97 -10.17 -5.23 -2.85
CA VAL A 97 -10.76 -6.57 -2.70
C VAL A 97 -12.11 -6.63 -3.37
N ARG A 98 -12.93 -5.59 -3.16
CA ARG A 98 -14.26 -5.56 -3.74
C ARG A 98 -14.23 -5.49 -5.26
N ASP A 99 -13.37 -4.64 -5.81
CA ASP A 99 -13.41 -4.34 -7.24
C ASP A 99 -12.43 -5.15 -8.08
N TYR A 100 -11.37 -5.66 -7.47
CA TYR A 100 -10.31 -6.35 -8.20
C TYR A 100 -9.98 -7.71 -7.61
N GLY A 101 -10.78 -8.21 -6.71
CA GLY A 101 -10.53 -9.53 -6.13
C GLY A 101 -9.31 -9.60 -5.24
N GLY A 102 -8.80 -8.44 -4.80
CA GLY A 102 -7.65 -8.41 -3.91
C GLY A 102 -6.31 -8.35 -4.62
N GLU A 103 -6.32 -8.33 -5.95
CA GLU A 103 -5.09 -8.29 -6.69
C GLU A 103 -4.90 -6.99 -7.42
N ILE A 104 -3.68 -6.51 -7.47
CA ILE A 104 -3.33 -5.32 -8.21
C ILE A 104 -2.12 -5.67 -9.05
N PRO A 105 -1.91 -4.99 -10.15
CA PRO A 105 -0.80 -5.34 -11.04
C PRO A 105 0.53 -5.13 -10.38
N SER A 106 1.45 -6.04 -10.62
CA SER A 106 2.78 -5.94 -10.04
C SER A 106 3.71 -5.06 -10.86
N ASP A 107 3.34 -4.75 -12.09
CA ASP A 107 4.19 -3.95 -12.97
C ASP A 107 3.39 -2.76 -13.47
N PRO A 108 3.74 -1.54 -13.08
CA PRO A 108 2.99 -0.37 -13.49
C PRO A 108 2.93 -0.18 -15.00
N ALA A 109 3.90 -0.68 -15.71
CA ALA A 109 3.88 -0.57 -17.17
C ALA A 109 2.73 -1.39 -17.75
N VAL A 110 2.34 -2.46 -17.07
CA VAL A 110 1.25 -3.30 -17.50
C VAL A 110 0.00 -2.93 -16.73
N GLY A 111 0.18 -2.20 -15.65
CA GLY A 111 -0.87 -1.83 -14.74
C GLY A 111 -2.10 -1.23 -15.38
N PRO A 112 -1.96 -0.33 -16.34
CA PRO A 112 -3.13 0.27 -16.95
C PRO A 112 -4.08 -0.77 -17.53
N VAL A 113 -3.54 -1.81 -18.07
CA VAL A 113 -4.36 -2.86 -18.64
C VAL A 113 -5.02 -3.66 -17.54
N ALA A 114 -4.25 -4.04 -16.55
CA ALA A 114 -4.77 -4.84 -15.46
C ALA A 114 -5.77 -4.06 -14.63
N PHE A 115 -5.50 -2.77 -14.46
CA PHE A 115 -6.38 -2.02 -13.64
C PHE A 115 -7.54 -1.50 -14.37
N ARG A 116 -7.64 -1.76 -15.63
CA ARG A 116 -8.64 -1.27 -16.26
C ARG A 116 -9.81 -1.73 -15.88
N MET A 117 -10.15 -1.87 -15.12
CA MET A 117 -11.21 -2.41 -14.58
C MET A 117 -12.18 -1.66 -14.78
N THR A 118 -12.24 -1.19 -15.09
CA THR A 118 -13.13 -0.73 -15.28
C THR A 118 -14.08 -0.14 -14.86
N ARG A 119 -14.32 0.00 -14.23
CA ARG A 119 -15.25 0.44 -13.79
C ARG A 119 -15.14 1.48 -13.33
N SER A 120 -15.34 2.04 -13.46
CA SER A 120 -15.30 3.02 -13.05
C SER A 120 -15.87 3.50 -12.32
#